data_6814d45dfbefa3071f3ad3538a34396b
#
_entry.id   6814d45dfbefa3071f3ad3538a34396b
#
_cell.length_a   1.000
_cell.length_b   1.000
_cell.length_c   1.000
_cell.angle_alpha   90.00
_cell.angle_beta   90.00
_cell.angle_gamma   90.00
#
_symmetry.space_group_name_H-M   'P 1'
#
loop_
_entity.id
_entity.type
_entity.pdbx_description
1 polymer ?
#
loop_
_entity_poly.entity_id
_entity_poly.type
_entity_poly.pdbx_seq_one_letter_code
_entity_poly.pdbx_strand_id
1 'polypeptide(L)'
;MLQPNRTKYRKDQKGRNYGLAQRGAKVSFGQFGLKVTERGRLTARQIEAARRAITRHIKRGGRVWIRVFPDKPISSKPAEVRMGNGKGNPEFWVALVQPGRVIYELDGVDEALAREAFRLAAAKLP
;
A
#
# COMPACT_ATOMS: atom_id res chain seq x y z
N MET A 1 1.08 0.61 -12.76
CA MET A 1 0.97 0.66 -11.28
C MET A 1 -0.31 1.37 -10.89
N LEU A 2 -0.77 1.11 -9.68
CA LEU A 2 -2.03 1.68 -9.21
C LEU A 2 -1.93 3.19 -9.03
N GLN A 3 -2.91 3.90 -9.53
CA GLN A 3 -3.08 5.33 -9.32
C GLN A 3 -4.52 5.71 -9.68
N PRO A 4 -5.08 6.80 -9.11
CA PRO A 4 -6.43 7.22 -9.47
C PRO A 4 -6.51 7.64 -10.93
N ASN A 5 -7.60 7.27 -11.59
CA ASN A 5 -7.87 7.72 -12.96
C ASN A 5 -8.26 9.19 -13.01
N ARG A 6 -8.90 9.68 -11.95
CA ARG A 6 -9.41 11.04 -11.89
C ARG A 6 -9.40 11.54 -10.46
N THR A 7 -8.97 12.79 -10.26
CA THR A 7 -8.93 13.42 -8.94
C THR A 7 -9.59 14.79 -8.99
N LYS A 8 -10.16 15.22 -7.86
CA LYS A 8 -10.71 16.57 -7.73
C LYS A 8 -9.60 17.62 -7.68
N TYR A 9 -8.52 17.30 -6.98
CA TYR A 9 -7.39 18.20 -6.79
C TYR A 9 -6.11 17.48 -7.19
N ARG A 10 -5.23 18.20 -7.86
CA ARG A 10 -3.96 17.65 -8.32
C ARG A 10 -2.99 17.36 -7.18
N LYS A 11 -3.05 18.17 -6.13
CA LYS A 11 -2.14 18.09 -4.99
C LYS A 11 -2.94 18.05 -3.70
N ASP A 12 -2.40 17.38 -2.68
CA ASP A 12 -3.01 17.28 -1.36
C ASP A 12 -2.10 17.88 -0.30
N GLN A 13 -2.69 18.29 0.80
CA GLN A 13 -1.94 18.68 1.97
C GLN A 13 -1.36 17.45 2.66
N LYS A 14 -0.16 17.59 3.23
CA LYS A 14 0.52 16.49 3.89
C LYS A 14 -0.29 15.88 5.03
N GLY A 15 -0.83 16.71 5.92
CA GLY A 15 -1.59 16.24 7.06
C GLY A 15 -0.75 15.40 8.02
N ARG A 16 -1.44 14.76 8.98
CA ARG A 16 -0.82 13.82 9.93
C ARG A 16 -1.51 12.48 9.84
N ASN A 17 -0.71 11.43 9.86
CA ASN A 17 -1.21 10.05 9.87
C ASN A 17 -1.23 9.56 11.32
N TYR A 18 -2.39 9.62 11.96
CA TYR A 18 -2.55 9.25 13.36
C TYR A 18 -3.75 8.31 13.56
N GLY A 19 -3.85 7.74 14.76
CA GLY A 19 -4.93 6.86 15.11
C GLY A 19 -4.70 5.41 14.71
N LEU A 20 -5.69 4.58 14.96
CA LEU A 20 -5.70 3.16 14.65
C LEU A 20 -6.73 2.88 13.57
N ALA A 21 -6.48 1.86 12.76
CA ALA A 21 -7.41 1.46 11.71
C ALA A 21 -8.69 0.91 12.32
N GLN A 22 -9.83 1.44 11.89
CA GLN A 22 -11.16 0.94 12.28
C GLN A 22 -11.88 0.31 11.11
N ARG A 23 -11.64 0.80 9.89
CA ARG A 23 -12.13 0.21 8.66
C ARG A 23 -11.02 -0.53 7.97
N GLY A 24 -11.35 -1.65 7.31
CA GLY A 24 -10.37 -2.47 6.64
C GLY A 24 -9.43 -3.17 7.61
N ALA A 25 -9.86 -3.43 8.84
CA ALA A 25 -9.07 -4.08 9.88
C ALA A 25 -9.35 -5.57 10.02
N LYS A 26 -10.32 -6.09 9.28
CA LYS A 26 -10.72 -7.50 9.32
C LYS A 26 -10.55 -8.14 7.95
N VAL A 27 -10.24 -9.43 7.95
CA VAL A 27 -10.21 -10.23 6.72
C VAL A 27 -11.65 -10.41 6.26
N SER A 28 -11.95 -10.01 5.01
CA SER A 28 -13.31 -10.00 4.47
C SER A 28 -13.47 -10.87 3.23
N PHE A 29 -12.44 -10.98 2.41
CA PHE A 29 -12.53 -11.66 1.10
C PHE A 29 -11.86 -13.01 1.12
N GLY A 30 -10.74 -13.17 1.81
CA GLY A 30 -9.98 -14.41 1.83
C GLY A 30 -9.94 -15.04 3.21
N GLN A 31 -9.08 -16.04 3.35
CA GLN A 31 -8.87 -16.76 4.59
C GLN A 31 -7.72 -16.17 5.43
N PHE A 32 -6.74 -15.57 4.78
CA PHE A 32 -5.54 -15.03 5.42
C PHE A 32 -5.36 -13.58 5.04
N GLY A 33 -4.81 -12.78 5.95
CA GLY A 33 -4.55 -11.37 5.68
C GLY A 33 -3.22 -10.92 6.25
N LEU A 34 -2.59 -9.98 5.56
CA LEU A 34 -1.40 -9.30 6.05
C LEU A 34 -1.83 -7.96 6.65
N LYS A 35 -1.55 -7.78 7.93
CA LYS A 35 -2.00 -6.61 8.69
C LYS A 35 -0.81 -5.73 9.06
N VAL A 36 -1.01 -4.43 8.99
CA VAL A 36 0.01 -3.44 9.36
C VAL A 36 0.09 -3.32 10.87
N THR A 37 1.31 -3.27 11.42
CA THR A 37 1.55 -3.07 12.84
C THR A 37 2.02 -1.66 13.17
N GLU A 38 2.56 -0.94 12.20
CA GLU A 38 3.04 0.43 12.35
C GLU A 38 2.40 1.32 11.29
N ARG A 39 2.24 2.60 11.61
CA ARG A 39 1.72 3.54 10.63
C ARG A 39 2.78 3.87 9.60
N GLY A 40 2.35 4.20 8.39
CA GLY A 40 3.28 4.53 7.33
C GLY A 40 2.59 4.88 6.03
N ARG A 41 3.40 5.00 5.01
CA ARG A 41 2.95 5.26 3.64
C ARG A 41 3.42 4.14 2.74
N LEU A 42 2.49 3.56 2.00
CA LEU A 42 2.82 2.54 1.01
C LEU A 42 2.78 3.18 -0.37
N THR A 43 3.91 3.21 -1.05
CA THR A 43 3.95 3.74 -2.42
C THR A 43 3.31 2.74 -3.39
N ALA A 44 2.84 3.22 -4.53
CA ALA A 44 2.30 2.35 -5.58
C ALA A 44 3.33 1.28 -6.00
N ARG A 45 4.61 1.64 -6.03
CA ARG A 45 5.69 0.70 -6.38
C ARG A 45 5.87 -0.38 -5.32
N GLN A 46 5.80 -0.02 -4.04
CA GLN A 46 5.89 -0.99 -2.94
C GLN A 46 4.71 -1.97 -2.98
N ILE A 47 3.51 -1.46 -3.20
CA ILE A 47 2.30 -2.29 -3.32
C ILE A 47 2.46 -3.29 -4.46
N GLU A 48 2.93 -2.84 -5.62
CA GLU A 48 3.13 -3.73 -6.77
C GLU A 48 4.23 -4.75 -6.52
N ALA A 49 5.34 -4.35 -5.91
CA ALA A 49 6.44 -5.26 -5.58
C ALA A 49 5.99 -6.37 -4.62
N ALA A 50 5.22 -6.02 -3.60
CA ALA A 50 4.69 -6.99 -2.64
C ALA A 50 3.68 -7.93 -3.31
N ARG A 51 2.79 -7.39 -4.16
CA ARG A 51 1.84 -8.21 -4.92
C ARG A 51 2.55 -9.24 -5.79
N ARG A 52 3.60 -8.81 -6.50
CA ARG A 52 4.38 -9.71 -7.34
C ARG A 52 5.07 -10.81 -6.54
N ALA A 53 5.61 -10.46 -5.36
CA ALA A 53 6.24 -11.43 -4.48
C ALA A 53 5.24 -12.51 -4.03
N ILE A 54 4.03 -12.10 -3.64
CA ILE A 54 2.97 -13.03 -3.24
C ILE A 54 2.60 -13.94 -4.41
N THR A 55 2.28 -13.34 -5.56
CA THR A 55 1.81 -14.08 -6.74
C THR A 55 2.87 -15.07 -7.21
N ARG A 56 4.14 -14.68 -7.21
CA ARG A 56 5.23 -15.57 -7.61
C ARG A 56 5.36 -16.76 -6.68
N HIS A 57 5.20 -16.55 -5.38
CA HIS A 57 5.34 -17.62 -4.41
C HIS A 57 4.20 -18.63 -4.48
N ILE A 58 2.95 -18.16 -4.64
CA ILE A 58 1.79 -19.06 -4.72
C ILE A 58 1.61 -19.70 -6.09
N LYS A 59 2.38 -19.30 -7.11
CA LYS A 59 2.45 -19.93 -8.43
C LYS A 59 1.07 -20.12 -9.09
N ARG A 60 0.26 -19.07 -9.12
CA ARG A 60 -1.10 -19.10 -9.68
C ARG A 60 -2.12 -19.95 -8.90
N GLY A 61 -1.72 -20.57 -7.78
CA GLY A 61 -2.66 -21.17 -6.85
C GLY A 61 -3.34 -20.09 -6.03
N GLY A 62 -4.62 -20.24 -5.77
CA GLY A 62 -5.34 -19.31 -4.91
C GLY A 62 -5.60 -17.94 -5.52
N ARG A 63 -5.94 -17.00 -4.66
CA ARG A 63 -6.40 -15.68 -5.06
C ARG A 63 -5.83 -14.62 -4.12
N VAL A 64 -5.47 -13.45 -4.68
CA VAL A 64 -4.89 -12.34 -3.93
C VAL A 64 -5.79 -11.11 -4.08
N TRP A 65 -6.06 -10.43 -2.98
CA TRP A 65 -6.74 -9.14 -2.97
C TRP A 65 -5.82 -8.08 -2.40
N ILE A 66 -5.78 -6.93 -3.06
CA ILE A 66 -5.10 -5.74 -2.54
C ILE A 66 -6.18 -4.89 -1.87
N ARG A 67 -6.05 -4.69 -0.55
CA ARG A 67 -7.06 -3.98 0.24
C ARG A 67 -6.76 -2.49 0.41
N VAL A 68 -5.67 -2.00 -0.14
CA VAL A 68 -5.29 -0.58 -0.08
C VAL A 68 -5.12 -0.04 -1.49
N PHE A 69 -5.35 1.26 -1.65
CA PHE A 69 -5.17 1.93 -2.93
C PHE A 69 -4.37 3.21 -2.72
N PRO A 70 -3.33 3.47 -3.54
CA PRO A 70 -2.52 4.68 -3.40
C PRO A 70 -3.23 5.87 -4.06
N ASP A 71 -4.01 6.58 -3.27
CA ASP A 71 -4.84 7.68 -3.75
C ASP A 71 -4.32 9.06 -3.34
N LYS A 72 -3.24 9.12 -2.57
CA LYS A 72 -2.68 10.39 -2.12
C LYS A 72 -1.45 10.74 -2.95
N PRO A 73 -1.45 11.90 -3.65
CA PRO A 73 -0.28 12.35 -4.40
C PRO A 73 0.76 12.94 -3.46
N ILE A 74 2.01 12.60 -3.69
CA ILE A 74 3.15 13.16 -2.97
C ILE A 74 3.90 14.08 -3.91
N SER A 75 4.07 15.33 -3.50
CA SER A 75 4.76 16.35 -4.29
C SER A 75 6.20 16.50 -3.83
N SER A 76 7.07 16.84 -4.76
CA SER A 76 8.46 17.08 -4.48
C SER A 76 8.99 18.16 -5.41
N LYS A 77 9.89 18.98 -4.89
CA LYS A 77 10.62 19.95 -5.71
C LYS A 77 11.98 19.38 -6.11
N PRO A 78 12.50 19.71 -7.30
CA PRO A 78 13.88 19.35 -7.65
C PRO A 78 14.86 19.90 -6.61
N ALA A 79 15.95 19.17 -6.38
CA ALA A 79 16.92 19.55 -5.34
C ALA A 79 17.64 20.86 -5.66
N GLU A 80 17.76 21.21 -6.93
CA GLU A 80 18.48 22.40 -7.38
C GLU A 80 17.65 23.68 -7.41
N VAL A 81 16.34 23.61 -7.14
CA VAL A 81 15.51 24.82 -7.12
C VAL A 81 15.50 25.46 -5.74
N ARG A 82 15.32 26.79 -5.74
CA ARG A 82 15.25 27.56 -4.50
C ARG A 82 13.94 27.35 -3.78
N MET A 83 13.92 27.63 -2.50
CA MET A 83 12.71 27.61 -1.68
C MET A 83 11.70 28.66 -2.15
N GLY A 84 10.41 28.38 -1.93
CA GLY A 84 9.34 29.30 -2.31
C GLY A 84 8.81 29.02 -3.71
N ASN A 85 7.95 29.94 -4.21
CA ASN A 85 7.31 29.86 -5.53
C ASN A 85 6.36 28.66 -5.70
N GLY A 86 5.75 28.22 -4.58
CA GLY A 86 4.68 27.24 -4.62
C GLY A 86 5.12 25.81 -4.36
N LYS A 87 4.14 24.94 -4.32
CA LYS A 87 4.31 23.51 -4.06
C LYS A 87 4.84 22.80 -5.30
N GLY A 88 5.73 21.83 -5.10
CA GLY A 88 6.29 21.03 -6.18
C GLY A 88 5.25 20.19 -6.92
N ASN A 89 5.67 19.55 -7.98
CA ASN A 89 4.81 18.70 -8.79
C ASN A 89 4.54 17.36 -8.10
N PRO A 90 3.35 16.75 -8.29
CA PRO A 90 3.10 15.39 -7.83
C PRO A 90 4.05 14.43 -8.53
N GLU A 91 4.77 13.59 -7.78
CA GLU A 91 5.73 12.65 -8.34
C GLU A 91 5.29 11.22 -8.23
N PHE A 92 4.62 10.85 -7.14
CA PHE A 92 4.17 9.49 -6.93
C PHE A 92 2.95 9.47 -6.03
N TRP A 93 2.32 8.30 -5.95
CA TRP A 93 1.10 8.08 -5.19
C TRP A 93 1.37 7.15 -4.04
N VAL A 94 0.74 7.42 -2.89
CA VAL A 94 0.86 6.58 -1.70
C VAL A 94 -0.51 6.29 -1.09
N ALA A 95 -0.57 5.18 -0.36
CA ALA A 95 -1.69 4.87 0.54
C ALA A 95 -1.21 5.12 1.96
N LEU A 96 -1.96 5.90 2.73
CA LEU A 96 -1.70 6.06 4.15
C LEU A 96 -2.30 4.88 4.89
N VAL A 97 -1.51 4.23 5.73
CA VAL A 97 -1.95 3.09 6.52
C VAL A 97 -1.74 3.35 7.99
N GLN A 98 -2.70 2.88 8.79
CA GLN A 98 -2.69 2.95 10.25
C GLN A 98 -2.49 1.55 10.82
N PRO A 99 -1.96 1.44 12.06
CA PRO A 99 -1.83 0.11 12.68
C PRO A 99 -3.18 -0.61 12.70
N GLY A 100 -3.18 -1.87 12.31
CA GLY A 100 -4.38 -2.70 12.24
C GLY A 100 -5.00 -2.83 10.85
N ARG A 101 -4.55 -2.06 9.87
CA ARG A 101 -5.08 -2.14 8.51
C ARG A 101 -4.64 -3.42 7.81
N VAL A 102 -5.60 -4.13 7.19
CA VAL A 102 -5.28 -5.28 6.31
C VAL A 102 -4.93 -4.75 4.93
N ILE A 103 -3.77 -5.11 4.42
CA ILE A 103 -3.29 -4.62 3.11
C ILE A 103 -3.42 -5.65 2.01
N TYR A 104 -3.27 -6.93 2.32
CA TYR A 104 -3.47 -8.03 1.37
C TYR A 104 -4.27 -9.15 2.00
N GLU A 105 -5.03 -9.86 1.18
CA GLU A 105 -5.71 -11.09 1.58
C GLU A 105 -5.39 -12.20 0.59
N LEU A 106 -5.34 -13.42 1.10
CA LEU A 106 -5.12 -14.64 0.32
C LEU A 106 -6.22 -15.65 0.60
N ASP A 107 -6.57 -16.41 -0.43
CA ASP A 107 -7.47 -17.52 -0.32
C ASP A 107 -7.03 -18.64 -1.27
N GLY A 108 -7.48 -19.87 -0.99
CA GLY A 108 -7.18 -21.00 -1.85
C GLY A 108 -5.78 -21.58 -1.70
N VAL A 109 -5.07 -21.25 -0.61
CA VAL A 109 -3.75 -21.79 -0.27
C VAL A 109 -3.75 -22.25 1.18
N ASP A 110 -2.82 -23.13 1.54
CA ASP A 110 -2.69 -23.55 2.94
C ASP A 110 -1.99 -22.46 3.78
N GLU A 111 -2.06 -22.63 5.10
CA GLU A 111 -1.51 -21.61 6.02
C GLU A 111 -0.01 -21.45 5.87
N ALA A 112 0.74 -22.54 5.72
CA ALA A 112 2.19 -22.49 5.60
C ALA A 112 2.61 -21.70 4.36
N LEU A 113 1.95 -21.95 3.23
CA LEU A 113 2.21 -21.24 1.98
C LEU A 113 1.84 -19.76 2.09
N ALA A 114 0.71 -19.47 2.72
CA ALA A 114 0.27 -18.09 2.93
C ALA A 114 1.24 -17.32 3.81
N ARG A 115 1.72 -17.91 4.91
CA ARG A 115 2.69 -17.28 5.80
C ARG A 115 3.99 -16.94 5.08
N GLU A 116 4.50 -17.86 4.29
CA GLU A 116 5.74 -17.63 3.55
C GLU A 116 5.57 -16.57 2.47
N ALA A 117 4.44 -16.60 1.74
CA ALA A 117 4.13 -15.59 0.75
C ALA A 117 4.08 -14.18 1.38
N PHE A 118 3.41 -14.05 2.52
CA PHE A 118 3.33 -12.77 3.22
C PHE A 118 4.68 -12.34 3.81
N ARG A 119 5.51 -13.28 4.25
CA ARG A 119 6.86 -12.95 4.71
C ARG A 119 7.68 -12.32 3.58
N LEU A 120 7.61 -12.90 2.39
CA LEU A 120 8.31 -12.36 1.22
C LEU A 120 7.75 -11.00 0.82
N ALA A 121 6.44 -10.83 0.87
CA ALA A 121 5.79 -9.56 0.58
C ALA A 121 6.19 -8.48 1.59
N ALA A 122 6.22 -8.81 2.88
CA ALA A 122 6.57 -7.86 3.93
C ALA A 122 7.98 -7.31 3.77
N ALA A 123 8.90 -8.08 3.19
CA ALA A 123 10.26 -7.61 2.91
C ALA A 123 10.30 -6.49 1.86
N LYS A 124 9.24 -6.31 1.06
CA LYS A 124 9.13 -5.25 0.05
C LYS A 124 8.45 -4.00 0.60
N LEU A 125 7.93 -4.07 1.80
CA LEU A 125 7.18 -2.98 2.44
C LEU A 125 8.04 -2.33 3.53
N PRO A 126 7.75 -1.04 3.88
CA PRO A 126 8.46 -0.37 4.97
C PRO A 126 8.20 -0.98 6.33
#